data_f7f7e972edd59094e97b738f4f908ef5
#
_entry.id   f7f7e972edd59094e97b738f4f908ef5
#
_cell.length_a   1.000
_cell.length_b   1.000
_cell.length_c   1.000
_cell.angle_alpha   90.00
_cell.angle_beta   90.00
_cell.angle_gamma   90.00
#
_symmetry.space_group_name_H-M   'P 1'
#
loop_
_entity.id
_entity.type
_entity.pdbx_description
1 polymer ?
#
loop_
_entity_poly.entity_id
_entity_poly.type
_entity_poly.pdbx_seq_one_letter_code
_entity_poly.pdbx_strand_id
1 'polypeptide(L)'
;MKKSVGIDDPDIEINVEKGVVFISIADKLLFKSGSFNVTEKAKTVLQKVAKVISDKPDFEAMIEGHTDNRSYSKGVLIDNWDLSVKRSTSIIRELQSMGVNPAQLIAAGRSSYVPLTDNDTALNRAKNRRTRVVVLPKIDQFYEMIESEMKSLSGQ
;
A
#
# COMPACT_ATOMS: atom_id res chain seq x y z
N MET A 1 -9.53 -14.95 1.60
CA MET A 1 -9.55 -13.48 1.75
C MET A 1 -9.54 -12.75 0.42
N LYS A 2 -8.57 -13.01 -0.45
CA LYS A 2 -8.49 -12.38 -1.78
C LYS A 2 -9.77 -12.53 -2.60
N LYS A 3 -10.35 -13.73 -2.62
CA LYS A 3 -11.56 -14.01 -3.41
C LYS A 3 -12.76 -13.21 -2.92
N SER A 4 -12.87 -12.97 -1.62
CA SER A 4 -14.00 -12.24 -1.05
C SER A 4 -13.99 -10.76 -1.42
N VAL A 5 -12.83 -10.19 -1.76
CA VAL A 5 -12.73 -8.81 -2.24
C VAL A 5 -12.54 -8.74 -3.77
N GLY A 6 -12.64 -9.90 -4.45
CA GLY A 6 -12.53 -9.96 -5.91
C GLY A 6 -11.12 -9.79 -6.45
N ILE A 7 -10.10 -10.00 -5.62
CA ILE A 7 -8.70 -9.93 -6.02
C ILE A 7 -8.11 -11.34 -5.99
N ASP A 8 -7.79 -11.87 -7.15
CA ASP A 8 -7.19 -13.21 -7.29
C ASP A 8 -6.01 -13.13 -8.25
N ASP A 9 -4.85 -12.71 -7.73
CA ASP A 9 -3.61 -12.57 -8.48
C ASP A 9 -2.46 -12.98 -7.58
N PRO A 10 -1.51 -13.82 -8.06
CA PRO A 10 -0.38 -14.29 -7.25
C PRO A 10 0.57 -13.16 -6.82
N ASP A 11 0.55 -12.03 -7.51
CA ASP A 11 1.40 -10.88 -7.18
C ASP A 11 0.73 -9.91 -6.19
N ILE A 12 -0.42 -10.29 -5.66
CA ILE A 12 -1.16 -9.51 -4.65
C ILE A 12 -1.38 -10.38 -3.42
N GLU A 13 -0.98 -9.87 -2.26
CA GLU A 13 -1.22 -10.55 -0.98
C GLU A 13 -2.10 -9.67 -0.10
N ILE A 14 -3.09 -10.27 0.53
CA ILE A 14 -3.99 -9.60 1.46
C ILE A 14 -3.93 -10.30 2.80
N ASN A 15 -3.63 -9.55 3.85
CA ASN A 15 -3.61 -10.04 5.22
C ASN A 15 -4.49 -9.15 6.08
N VAL A 16 -5.19 -9.74 7.04
CA VAL A 16 -5.98 -9.00 8.01
C VAL A 16 -5.48 -9.39 9.40
N GLU A 17 -5.03 -8.40 10.17
CA GLU A 17 -4.56 -8.60 11.54
C GLU A 17 -5.18 -7.53 12.43
N LYS A 18 -5.91 -7.97 13.46
CA LYS A 18 -6.48 -7.07 14.48
C LYS A 18 -7.26 -5.89 13.89
N GLY A 19 -8.05 -6.15 12.84
CA GLY A 19 -8.86 -5.14 12.19
C GLY A 19 -8.13 -4.26 11.18
N VAL A 20 -6.84 -4.47 10.97
CA VAL A 20 -6.04 -3.75 9.98
C VAL A 20 -5.91 -4.61 8.73
N VAL A 21 -6.22 -4.06 7.57
CA VAL A 21 -6.08 -4.76 6.29
C VAL A 21 -4.78 -4.33 5.63
N PHE A 22 -3.95 -5.30 5.28
CA PHE A 22 -2.68 -5.09 4.58
C PHE A 22 -2.79 -5.69 3.18
N ILE A 23 -2.58 -4.87 2.15
CA ILE A 23 -2.58 -5.31 0.75
C ILE A 23 -1.19 -5.01 0.19
N SER A 24 -0.47 -6.05 -0.24
CA SER A 24 0.84 -5.90 -0.86
C SER A 24 0.73 -6.21 -2.35
N ILE A 25 1.17 -5.28 -3.19
CA ILE A 25 1.04 -5.37 -4.65
C ILE A 25 2.43 -5.28 -5.28
N ALA A 26 2.78 -6.29 -6.07
CA ALA A 26 4.08 -6.31 -6.76
C ALA A 26 4.19 -5.14 -7.74
N ASP A 27 5.38 -4.57 -7.83
CA ASP A 27 5.69 -3.43 -8.67
C ASP A 27 5.29 -3.63 -10.14
N LYS A 28 5.54 -4.80 -10.68
CA LYS A 28 5.25 -5.12 -12.09
C LYS A 28 3.77 -5.03 -12.46
N LEU A 29 2.87 -5.12 -11.47
CA LEU A 29 1.44 -4.92 -11.71
C LEU A 29 1.07 -3.45 -11.81
N LEU A 30 1.84 -2.58 -11.20
CA LEU A 30 1.49 -1.17 -11.03
C LEU A 30 2.23 -0.24 -11.99
N PHE A 31 3.53 -0.51 -12.23
CA PHE A 31 4.40 0.41 -12.94
C PHE A 31 5.32 -0.32 -13.90
N LYS A 32 5.73 0.38 -14.95
CA LYS A 32 6.88 -0.06 -15.75
C LYS A 32 8.16 0.16 -14.95
N SER A 33 9.20 -0.62 -15.22
CA SER A 33 10.48 -0.51 -14.53
C SER A 33 10.98 0.93 -14.50
N GLY A 34 11.32 1.40 -13.31
CA GLY A 34 11.84 2.75 -13.10
C GLY A 34 10.83 3.87 -13.33
N SER A 35 9.57 3.56 -13.58
CA SER A 35 8.53 4.56 -13.83
C SER A 35 7.68 4.77 -12.56
N PHE A 36 7.04 5.92 -12.49
CA PHE A 36 6.00 6.20 -11.49
C PHE A 36 4.63 6.44 -12.14
N ASN A 37 4.50 6.11 -13.43
CA ASN A 37 3.21 6.19 -14.12
C ASN A 37 2.48 4.86 -13.99
N VAL A 38 1.23 4.92 -13.55
CA VAL A 38 0.39 3.73 -13.34
C VAL A 38 -0.01 3.13 -14.69
N THR A 39 0.10 1.80 -14.82
CA THR A 39 -0.29 1.09 -16.05
C THR A 39 -1.80 0.93 -16.14
N GLU A 40 -2.30 0.65 -17.35
CA GLU A 40 -3.74 0.39 -17.55
C GLU A 40 -4.18 -0.86 -16.78
N LYS A 41 -3.35 -1.88 -16.74
CA LYS A 41 -3.64 -3.11 -15.98
C LYS A 41 -3.79 -2.82 -14.47
N ALA A 42 -2.98 -1.92 -13.96
CA ALA A 42 -3.03 -1.52 -12.56
C ALA A 42 -4.36 -0.89 -12.17
N LYS A 43 -5.00 -0.17 -13.10
CA LYS A 43 -6.28 0.49 -12.83
C LYS A 43 -7.36 -0.50 -12.42
N THR A 44 -7.39 -1.69 -13.01
CA THR A 44 -8.33 -2.75 -12.63
C THR A 44 -8.12 -3.19 -11.18
N VAL A 45 -6.87 -3.38 -10.78
CA VAL A 45 -6.52 -3.74 -9.40
C VAL A 45 -6.90 -2.60 -8.45
N LEU A 46 -6.55 -1.37 -8.82
CA LEU A 46 -6.80 -0.20 -7.97
C LEU A 46 -8.30 0.09 -7.80
N GLN A 47 -9.14 -0.24 -8.77
CA GLN A 47 -10.60 -0.14 -8.60
C GLN A 47 -11.08 -0.98 -7.42
N LYS A 48 -10.53 -2.18 -7.28
CA LYS A 48 -10.88 -3.07 -6.17
C LYS A 48 -10.35 -2.56 -4.84
N VAL A 49 -9.14 -2.02 -4.84
CA VAL A 49 -8.56 -1.36 -3.65
C VAL A 49 -9.41 -0.16 -3.24
N ALA A 50 -9.81 0.65 -4.22
CA ALA A 50 -10.67 1.82 -3.98
C ALA A 50 -11.98 1.42 -3.31
N LYS A 51 -12.58 0.31 -3.76
CA LYS A 51 -13.81 -0.20 -3.15
C LYS A 51 -13.59 -0.61 -1.69
N VAL A 52 -12.50 -1.29 -1.39
CA VAL A 52 -12.16 -1.69 -0.02
C VAL A 52 -12.04 -0.47 0.89
N ILE A 53 -11.35 0.57 0.43
CA ILE A 53 -11.17 1.80 1.21
C ILE A 53 -12.51 2.54 1.38
N SER A 54 -13.26 2.68 0.30
CA SER A 54 -14.54 3.42 0.30
C SER A 54 -15.60 2.73 1.16
N ASP A 55 -15.55 1.41 1.29
CA ASP A 55 -16.46 0.67 2.16
C ASP A 55 -16.19 0.91 3.64
N LYS A 56 -15.08 1.54 3.99
CA LYS A 56 -14.68 1.85 5.37
C LYS A 56 -14.39 3.35 5.51
N PRO A 57 -15.42 4.21 5.45
CA PRO A 57 -15.22 5.67 5.42
C PRO A 57 -14.55 6.23 6.67
N ASP A 58 -14.61 5.52 7.79
CA ASP A 58 -13.98 5.93 9.05
C ASP A 58 -12.55 5.41 9.21
N PHE A 59 -12.02 4.76 8.17
CA PHE A 59 -10.65 4.27 8.17
C PHE A 59 -9.77 5.17 7.31
N GLU A 60 -8.46 5.10 7.56
CA GLU A 60 -7.46 5.72 6.71
C GLU A 60 -6.72 4.64 5.93
N ALA A 61 -6.23 5.01 4.75
CA ALA A 61 -5.43 4.10 3.93
C ALA A 61 -4.08 4.76 3.65
N MET A 62 -3.01 4.13 4.13
CA MET A 62 -1.65 4.56 3.84
C MET A 62 -1.13 3.79 2.63
N ILE A 63 -0.70 4.51 1.62
CA ILE A 63 -0.11 3.94 0.42
C ILE A 63 1.40 4.05 0.58
N GLU A 64 2.06 2.92 0.80
CA GLU A 64 3.48 2.87 1.17
C GLU A 64 4.28 2.21 0.05
N GLY A 65 5.16 2.99 -0.59
CA GLY A 65 6.03 2.52 -1.66
C GLY A 65 7.34 1.95 -1.13
N HIS A 66 7.83 0.89 -1.77
CA HIS A 66 9.11 0.24 -1.46
C HIS A 66 9.89 -0.01 -2.74
N THR A 67 11.20 0.21 -2.69
CA THR A 67 12.10 -0.05 -3.80
C THR A 67 13.10 -1.16 -3.44
N ASP A 68 13.85 -1.63 -4.43
CA ASP A 68 15.06 -2.41 -4.16
C ASP A 68 16.22 -1.46 -3.82
N ASN A 69 17.41 -2.01 -3.62
CA ASN A 69 18.58 -1.22 -3.21
C ASN A 69 19.40 -0.65 -4.38
N ARG A 70 18.96 -0.82 -5.62
CA ARG A 70 19.63 -0.20 -6.75
C ARG A 70 19.39 1.30 -6.71
N SER A 71 20.47 2.07 -6.85
CA SER A 71 20.36 3.52 -6.91
C SER A 71 19.53 3.94 -8.11
N TYR A 72 18.62 4.86 -7.90
CA TYR A 72 17.77 5.38 -8.95
C TYR A 72 17.71 6.89 -8.88
N SER A 73 18.21 7.52 -9.94
CA SER A 73 18.16 8.99 -10.08
C SER A 73 17.86 9.29 -11.54
N LYS A 74 16.74 9.94 -11.81
CA LYS A 74 16.33 10.30 -13.17
C LYS A 74 15.35 11.46 -13.14
N GLY A 75 15.64 12.48 -13.94
CA GLY A 75 14.75 13.64 -14.02
C GLY A 75 14.62 14.33 -12.68
N VAL A 76 13.38 14.43 -12.19
CA VAL A 76 13.08 15.08 -10.90
C VAL A 76 13.39 14.18 -9.69
N LEU A 77 13.68 12.90 -9.93
CA LEU A 77 13.94 11.94 -8.85
C LEU A 77 15.42 11.96 -8.48
N ILE A 78 15.71 12.22 -7.21
CA ILE A 78 17.07 12.29 -6.69
C ILE A 78 17.55 10.89 -6.27
N ASP A 79 16.68 10.09 -5.64
CA ASP A 79 17.02 8.79 -5.07
C ASP A 79 15.77 7.90 -4.93
N ASN A 80 15.94 6.76 -4.25
CA ASN A 80 14.85 5.83 -4.01
C ASN A 80 13.80 6.37 -3.03
N TRP A 81 14.15 7.34 -2.19
CA TRP A 81 13.15 8.04 -1.38
C TRP A 81 12.13 8.73 -2.30
N ASP A 82 12.62 9.50 -3.25
CA ASP A 82 11.76 10.19 -4.20
C ASP A 82 10.93 9.21 -5.02
N LEU A 83 11.54 8.13 -5.52
CA LEU A 83 10.84 7.14 -6.32
C LEU A 83 9.71 6.49 -5.53
N SER A 84 9.98 6.05 -4.30
CA SER A 84 8.97 5.37 -3.48
C SER A 84 7.80 6.27 -3.15
N VAL A 85 8.06 7.54 -2.80
CA VAL A 85 7.01 8.52 -2.51
C VAL A 85 6.24 8.90 -3.77
N LYS A 86 6.94 9.09 -4.89
CA LYS A 86 6.32 9.47 -6.16
C LYS A 86 5.37 8.38 -6.66
N ARG A 87 5.75 7.12 -6.49
CA ARG A 87 4.88 5.99 -6.82
C ARG A 87 3.63 5.97 -5.95
N SER A 88 3.79 6.23 -4.65
CA SER A 88 2.65 6.33 -3.74
C SER A 88 1.68 7.43 -4.14
N THR A 89 2.18 8.61 -4.47
CA THR A 89 1.32 9.74 -4.87
C THR A 89 0.62 9.47 -6.20
N SER A 90 1.27 8.76 -7.12
CA SER A 90 0.63 8.37 -8.39
C SER A 90 -0.57 7.45 -8.15
N ILE A 91 -0.42 6.49 -7.24
CA ILE A 91 -1.51 5.58 -6.86
C ILE A 91 -2.64 6.36 -6.18
N ILE A 92 -2.29 7.27 -5.28
CA ILE A 92 -3.27 8.09 -4.57
C ILE A 92 -4.12 8.89 -5.55
N ARG A 93 -3.51 9.49 -6.57
CA ARG A 93 -4.25 10.24 -7.58
C ARG A 93 -5.22 9.35 -8.35
N GLU A 94 -4.83 8.11 -8.65
CA GLU A 94 -5.73 7.15 -9.29
C GLU A 94 -6.90 6.78 -8.37
N LEU A 95 -6.63 6.48 -7.10
CA LEU A 95 -7.67 6.16 -6.13
C LEU A 95 -8.64 7.33 -5.95
N GLN A 96 -8.13 8.54 -5.90
CA GLN A 96 -8.93 9.74 -5.79
C GLN A 96 -9.83 9.91 -7.02
N SER A 97 -9.30 9.65 -8.22
CA SER A 97 -10.08 9.71 -9.46
C SER A 97 -11.18 8.64 -9.51
N MET A 98 -11.02 7.57 -8.74
CA MET A 98 -12.01 6.49 -8.61
C MET A 98 -13.03 6.74 -7.51
N GLY A 99 -13.00 7.91 -6.86
CA GLY A 99 -14.00 8.31 -5.88
C GLY A 99 -13.60 8.13 -4.42
N VAL A 100 -12.38 7.70 -4.13
CA VAL A 100 -11.92 7.62 -2.73
C VAL A 100 -11.78 9.02 -2.16
N ASN A 101 -12.30 9.21 -0.95
CA ASN A 101 -12.18 10.49 -0.25
C ASN A 101 -10.71 10.76 0.07
N PRO A 102 -10.12 11.86 -0.45
CA PRO A 102 -8.71 12.15 -0.22
C PRO A 102 -8.33 12.32 1.26
N ALA A 103 -9.29 12.66 2.11
CA ALA A 103 -9.06 12.77 3.55
C ALA A 103 -8.72 11.41 4.19
N GLN A 104 -9.02 10.31 3.51
CA GLN A 104 -8.67 8.96 3.99
C GLN A 104 -7.25 8.54 3.57
N LEU A 105 -6.60 9.27 2.68
CA LEU A 105 -5.38 8.79 2.02
C LEU A 105 -4.12 9.42 2.60
N ILE A 106 -3.10 8.58 2.82
CA ILE A 106 -1.78 8.98 3.30
C ILE A 106 -0.74 8.44 2.32
N ALA A 107 0.14 9.32 1.82
CA ALA A 107 1.25 8.92 0.97
C ALA A 107 2.49 8.64 1.82
N ALA A 108 3.16 7.52 1.58
CA ALA A 108 4.37 7.15 2.30
C ALA A 108 5.38 6.47 1.38
N GLY A 109 6.66 6.63 1.70
CA GLY A 109 7.74 5.97 0.99
C GLY A 109 8.78 5.47 1.97
N ARG A 110 9.28 4.26 1.73
CA ARG A 110 10.28 3.60 2.58
C ARG A 110 11.64 3.47 1.89
N SER A 111 11.79 3.99 0.66
CA SER A 111 13.01 3.76 -0.12
C SER A 111 13.32 2.25 -0.17
N SER A 112 14.58 1.86 0.04
CA SER A 112 15.00 0.45 0.03
C SER A 112 15.22 -0.13 1.42
N TYR A 113 14.83 0.57 2.47
CA TYR A 113 15.28 0.28 3.84
C TYR A 113 14.43 -0.72 4.61
N VAL A 114 13.33 -1.18 4.03
CA VAL A 114 12.47 -2.21 4.67
C VAL A 114 12.24 -3.35 3.67
N PRO A 115 13.31 -4.11 3.34
CA PRO A 115 13.21 -5.18 2.35
C PRO A 115 12.51 -6.41 2.92
N LEU A 116 11.83 -7.16 2.04
CA LEU A 116 11.25 -8.46 2.38
C LEU A 116 12.31 -9.57 2.35
N THR A 117 13.32 -9.39 1.51
CA THR A 117 14.39 -10.36 1.29
C THR A 117 15.67 -9.64 0.89
N ASP A 118 16.78 -10.35 0.81
CA ASP A 118 18.05 -9.76 0.36
C ASP A 118 17.93 -9.25 -1.08
N ASN A 119 18.73 -8.22 -1.41
CA ASN A 119 18.74 -7.62 -2.75
C ASN A 119 19.82 -8.24 -3.66
N ASP A 120 20.17 -9.49 -3.42
CA ASP A 120 21.32 -10.16 -4.04
C ASP A 120 21.07 -10.72 -5.44
N THR A 121 19.79 -10.93 -5.79
CA THR A 121 19.40 -11.43 -7.11
C THR A 121 18.31 -10.56 -7.73
N ALA A 122 18.16 -10.64 -9.05
CA ALA A 122 17.10 -9.92 -9.75
C ALA A 122 15.70 -10.34 -9.23
N LEU A 123 15.53 -11.63 -8.94
CA LEU A 123 14.27 -12.14 -8.41
C LEU A 123 13.97 -11.55 -7.03
N ASN A 124 14.97 -11.53 -6.15
CA ASN A 124 14.82 -10.98 -4.80
C ASN A 124 14.58 -9.48 -4.83
N ARG A 125 15.28 -8.75 -5.69
CA ARG A 125 15.03 -7.30 -5.88
C ARG A 125 13.60 -7.05 -6.34
N ALA A 126 13.07 -7.89 -7.23
CA ALA A 126 11.68 -7.77 -7.70
C ALA A 126 10.67 -7.94 -6.56
N LYS A 127 10.95 -8.83 -5.61
CA LYS A 127 10.10 -9.02 -4.42
C LYS A 127 10.09 -7.78 -3.52
N ASN A 128 11.20 -7.06 -3.46
CA ASN A 128 11.32 -5.85 -2.64
C ASN A 128 10.61 -4.65 -3.27
N ARG A 129 10.48 -4.62 -4.60
CA ARG A 129 9.75 -3.57 -5.31
C ARG A 129 8.26 -3.82 -5.21
N ARG A 130 7.59 -3.11 -4.33
CA ARG A 130 6.16 -3.30 -4.07
C ARG A 130 5.51 -2.04 -3.52
N THR A 131 4.20 -2.01 -3.57
CA THR A 131 3.40 -1.02 -2.86
C THR A 131 2.53 -1.75 -1.83
N ARG A 132 2.52 -1.23 -0.64
CA ARG A 132 1.74 -1.78 0.46
C ARG A 132 0.63 -0.80 0.81
N VAL A 133 -0.61 -1.26 0.77
CA VAL A 133 -1.77 -0.47 1.19
C VAL A 133 -2.16 -0.95 2.59
N VAL A 134 -2.15 -0.04 3.55
CA VAL A 134 -2.50 -0.33 4.93
C VAL A 134 -3.79 0.41 5.26
N VAL A 135 -4.88 -0.33 5.44
CA VAL A 135 -6.19 0.24 5.78
C VAL A 135 -6.42 0.06 7.27
N LEU A 136 -6.44 1.15 8.00
CA LEU A 136 -6.46 1.14 9.47
C LEU A 136 -7.47 2.15 10.01
N PRO A 137 -8.02 1.89 11.21
CA PRO A 137 -8.92 2.85 11.85
C PRO A 137 -8.22 4.19 12.07
N LYS A 138 -8.97 5.27 12.02
CA LYS A 138 -8.44 6.57 12.45
C LYS A 138 -8.03 6.50 13.92
N ILE A 139 -7.12 7.38 14.34
CA ILE A 139 -6.51 7.35 15.68
C ILE A 139 -7.56 7.25 16.79
N ASP A 140 -8.62 8.03 16.73
CA ASP A 140 -9.66 8.02 17.76
C ASP A 140 -10.31 6.65 17.88
N GLN A 141 -10.65 6.02 16.75
CA GLN A 141 -11.24 4.69 16.72
C GLN A 141 -10.23 3.63 17.19
N PHE A 142 -8.96 3.82 16.83
CA PHE A 142 -7.90 2.91 17.27
C PHE A 142 -7.78 2.92 18.80
N TYR A 143 -7.81 4.10 19.43
CA TYR A 143 -7.80 4.20 20.89
C TYR A 143 -9.02 3.57 21.52
N GLU A 144 -10.21 3.76 20.94
CA GLU A 144 -11.42 3.11 21.41
C GLU A 144 -11.32 1.59 21.36
N MET A 145 -10.75 1.05 20.27
CA MET A 145 -10.51 -0.38 20.13
C MET A 145 -9.56 -0.90 21.21
N ILE A 146 -8.46 -0.17 21.47
CA ILE A 146 -7.50 -0.55 22.50
C ILE A 146 -8.14 -0.50 23.87
N GLU A 147 -8.89 0.54 24.19
CA GLU A 147 -9.59 0.66 25.48
C GLU A 147 -10.57 -0.49 25.69
N SER A 148 -11.33 -0.83 24.65
CA SER A 148 -12.28 -1.94 24.69
C SER A 148 -11.56 -3.27 24.95
N GLU A 149 -10.43 -3.52 24.27
CA GLU A 149 -9.61 -4.71 24.50
C GLU A 149 -9.07 -4.77 25.91
N MET A 150 -8.56 -3.66 26.42
CA MET A 150 -8.01 -3.60 27.78
C MET A 150 -9.09 -3.83 28.83
N LYS A 151 -10.28 -3.29 28.67
CA LYS A 151 -11.42 -3.54 29.56
C LYS A 151 -11.81 -5.02 29.53
N SER A 152 -11.86 -5.62 28.35
CA SER A 152 -12.13 -7.05 28.22
C SER A 152 -11.11 -7.90 28.97
N LEU A 153 -9.82 -7.57 28.84
CA LEU A 153 -8.75 -8.29 29.51
C LEU A 153 -8.75 -8.11 31.02
N SER A 154 -9.22 -6.98 31.52
CA SER A 154 -9.28 -6.69 32.97
C SER A 154 -10.58 -7.21 33.61
N GLY A 155 -11.49 -7.79 32.86
CA GLY A 155 -12.75 -8.28 33.37
C GLY A 155 -13.78 -7.21 33.67
N GLN A 156 -13.59 -6.01 33.07
CA GLN A 156 -14.52 -4.89 33.27
C GLN A 156 -15.46 -4.69 32.07
#